data_b0dd0da111b6012b7f2a7e5ad67690f7
#
_entry.id   b0dd0da111b6012b7f2a7e5ad67690f7
#
_cell.length_a   1.000
_cell.length_b   1.000
_cell.length_c   1.000
_cell.angle_alpha   90.00
_cell.angle_beta   90.00
_cell.angle_gamma   90.00
#
_symmetry.space_group_name_H-M   'P 1'
#
loop_
_entity.id
_entity.type
_entity.pdbx_description
1 polymer ?
#
loop_
_entity_poly.entity_id
_entity_poly.type
_entity_poly.pdbx_seq_one_letter_code
_entity_poly.pdbx_strand_id
1 'polypeptide(L)'
;MSKSLLEQLPEIVRAGKREAERILEGLEGRTRIGLQTRELVTPAKDSSYLAMIVPRLCLIRELLSDKGSIYVHLDWHVSHYVKIALDEIFGRENFRNEIVWKRSDAKGDAAQGSKHYSRIQDSILYFTKGEQAFWNPLYVPLSKEYADSFYRHRDPDGKRWKLENMLGPGGAAKGNPVYEVMGVTRAWRYSKERMKKLMDAGLVIQTNPGTVPMQKKYLDDSKGVQVGTWWDDRGTGSKKAPRKGKV
;
A
#
# COMPACT_ATOMS: atom_id res chain seq x y z
N MET A 1 2.95 41.34 -0.74
CA MET A 1 2.90 40.12 0.07
C MET A 1 2.82 38.93 -0.91
N SER A 2 3.76 38.02 -0.85
CA SER A 2 3.74 36.83 -1.70
C SER A 2 2.59 35.92 -1.28
N LYS A 3 1.76 35.43 -2.23
CA LYS A 3 0.71 34.43 -1.97
C LYS A 3 1.32 33.17 -1.36
N SER A 4 0.63 32.54 -0.43
CA SER A 4 1.06 31.24 0.12
C SER A 4 1.10 30.19 -1.00
N LEU A 5 1.87 29.11 -0.81
CA LEU A 5 1.97 28.04 -1.79
C LEU A 5 0.61 27.36 -2.03
N LEU A 6 -0.21 27.22 -0.99
CA LEU A 6 -1.57 26.67 -1.10
C LEU A 6 -2.51 27.55 -1.94
N GLU A 7 -2.37 28.88 -1.87
CA GLU A 7 -3.15 29.81 -2.71
C GLU A 7 -2.73 29.76 -4.20
N GLN A 8 -1.48 29.40 -4.47
CA GLN A 8 -0.95 29.28 -5.83
C GLN A 8 -1.24 27.93 -6.48
N LEU A 9 -1.46 26.89 -5.70
CA LEU A 9 -1.59 25.50 -6.18
C LEU A 9 -2.69 25.31 -7.24
N PRO A 10 -3.92 25.88 -7.11
CA PRO A 10 -4.94 25.74 -8.16
C PRO A 10 -4.52 26.35 -9.49
N GLU A 11 -3.73 27.41 -9.47
CA GLU A 11 -3.19 28.04 -10.70
C GLU A 11 -2.12 27.17 -11.34
N ILE A 12 -1.24 26.59 -10.51
CA ILE A 12 -0.19 25.66 -10.96
C ILE A 12 -0.81 24.42 -11.62
N VAL A 13 -1.84 23.85 -11.02
CA VAL A 13 -2.53 22.67 -11.58
C VAL A 13 -3.23 23.01 -12.89
N ARG A 14 -3.95 24.15 -12.96
CA ARG A 14 -4.57 24.60 -14.22
C ARG A 14 -3.56 24.84 -15.33
N ALA A 15 -2.43 25.46 -15.00
CA ALA A 15 -1.36 25.67 -15.96
C ALA A 15 -0.76 24.34 -16.43
N GLY A 16 -0.57 23.37 -15.50
CA GLY A 16 -0.08 22.05 -15.81
C GLY A 16 -1.01 21.24 -16.72
N LYS A 17 -2.33 21.35 -16.50
CA LYS A 17 -3.33 20.71 -17.37
C LYS A 17 -3.26 21.28 -18.81
N ARG A 18 -3.26 22.61 -18.95
CA ARG A 18 -3.11 23.26 -20.27
C ARG A 18 -1.81 22.86 -20.98
N GLU A 19 -0.70 22.76 -20.26
CA GLU A 19 0.57 22.33 -20.82
C GLU A 19 0.54 20.86 -21.26
N ALA A 20 -0.09 19.99 -20.48
CA ALA A 20 -0.29 18.60 -20.86
C ALA A 20 -1.16 18.46 -22.13
N GLU A 21 -2.27 19.20 -22.21
CA GLU A 21 -3.12 19.26 -23.41
C GLU A 21 -2.34 19.71 -24.63
N ARG A 22 -1.58 20.82 -24.51
CA ARG A 22 -0.73 21.32 -25.60
C ARG A 22 0.31 20.31 -26.07
N ILE A 23 0.88 19.53 -25.15
CA ILE A 23 1.84 18.47 -25.48
C ILE A 23 1.14 17.34 -26.21
N LEU A 24 -0.04 16.91 -25.75
CA LEU A 24 -0.81 15.83 -26.37
C LEU A 24 -1.24 16.21 -27.79
N GLU A 25 -1.73 17.41 -28.00
CA GLU A 25 -2.05 17.96 -29.32
C GLU A 25 -0.82 17.98 -30.24
N GLY A 26 0.37 18.30 -29.73
CA GLY A 26 1.63 18.31 -30.46
C GLY A 26 2.21 16.92 -30.75
N LEU A 27 1.76 15.87 -30.04
CA LEU A 27 2.24 14.50 -30.22
C LEU A 27 1.66 13.78 -31.43
N GLU A 28 0.59 14.29 -32.03
CA GLU A 28 0.12 13.80 -33.35
C GLU A 28 1.14 13.95 -34.47
N GLY A 29 2.28 14.55 -34.20
CA GLY A 29 3.31 14.82 -35.22
C GLY A 29 4.76 14.50 -34.95
N ARG A 30 5.32 14.47 -33.73
CA ARG A 30 6.76 14.17 -33.48
C ARG A 30 7.19 13.93 -32.03
N THR A 31 8.09 12.97 -31.84
CA THR A 31 8.78 12.50 -30.66
C THR A 31 9.89 13.44 -30.18
N ARG A 32 9.61 14.42 -29.35
CA ARG A 32 10.62 14.98 -28.41
C ARG A 32 9.97 15.98 -27.46
N ILE A 33 9.75 15.57 -26.22
CA ILE A 33 9.21 16.43 -25.17
C ILE A 33 10.38 17.06 -24.41
N GLY A 34 10.68 18.31 -24.74
CA GLY A 34 11.49 19.19 -23.90
C GLY A 34 10.58 20.18 -23.21
N LEU A 35 10.13 19.85 -22.00
CA LEU A 35 9.30 20.77 -21.21
C LEU A 35 10.12 21.97 -20.73
N GLN A 36 9.94 23.12 -21.35
CA GLN A 36 10.43 24.40 -20.82
C GLN A 36 9.46 24.92 -19.76
N THR A 37 9.63 24.45 -18.51
CA THR A 37 8.83 24.91 -17.37
C THR A 37 9.44 26.11 -16.64
N ARG A 38 10.36 26.82 -17.27
CA ARG A 38 11.13 27.90 -16.62
C ARG A 38 10.36 29.17 -16.26
N GLU A 39 9.22 29.41 -16.87
CA GLU A 39 8.52 30.71 -16.75
C GLU A 39 7.44 30.78 -15.65
N LEU A 40 7.13 29.67 -14.99
CA LEU A 40 6.08 29.62 -13.93
C LEU A 40 6.64 29.71 -12.52
N VAL A 41 7.91 30.04 -12.33
CA VAL A 41 8.60 29.82 -11.05
C VAL A 41 8.81 31.11 -10.29
N THR A 42 8.12 31.26 -9.18
CA THR A 42 8.54 32.12 -8.07
C THR A 42 9.70 31.49 -7.28
N PRO A 43 10.56 32.27 -6.59
CA PRO A 43 11.89 31.82 -6.13
C PRO A 43 11.92 30.83 -4.95
N ALA A 44 10.81 30.26 -4.52
CA ALA A 44 10.78 29.22 -3.49
C ALA A 44 11.08 27.84 -4.12
N LYS A 45 12.01 27.09 -3.54
CA LYS A 45 12.43 25.75 -4.03
C LYS A 45 11.26 24.78 -4.26
N ASP A 46 10.26 24.83 -3.38
CA ASP A 46 9.10 23.91 -3.43
C ASP A 46 8.12 24.28 -4.56
N SER A 47 7.92 25.57 -4.85
CA SER A 47 7.10 26.01 -5.98
C SER A 47 7.76 25.67 -7.32
N SER A 48 9.10 25.73 -7.41
CA SER A 48 9.85 25.29 -8.58
C SER A 48 9.67 23.79 -8.85
N TYR A 49 9.71 22.98 -7.80
CA TYR A 49 9.48 21.56 -7.91
C TYR A 49 8.05 21.25 -8.39
N LEU A 50 7.05 21.92 -7.81
CA LEU A 50 5.64 21.74 -8.21
C LEU A 50 5.41 22.19 -9.66
N ALA A 51 5.96 23.32 -10.08
CA ALA A 51 5.87 23.77 -11.47
C ALA A 51 6.50 22.77 -12.45
N MET A 52 7.49 22.03 -12.03
CA MET A 52 8.14 20.97 -12.81
C MET A 52 7.34 19.67 -12.82
N ILE A 53 6.81 19.22 -11.66
CA ILE A 53 6.21 17.89 -11.54
C ILE A 53 4.74 17.85 -11.97
N VAL A 54 3.95 18.89 -11.68
CA VAL A 54 2.50 18.92 -11.95
C VAL A 54 2.14 18.71 -13.41
N PRO A 55 2.76 19.38 -14.41
CA PRO A 55 2.49 19.10 -15.83
C PRO A 55 2.75 17.65 -16.21
N ARG A 56 3.81 17.05 -15.63
CA ARG A 56 4.14 15.64 -15.86
C ARG A 56 3.10 14.70 -15.27
N LEU A 57 2.58 14.99 -14.09
CA LEU A 57 1.52 14.21 -13.47
C LEU A 57 0.22 14.29 -14.27
N CYS A 58 -0.13 15.47 -14.81
CA CYS A 58 -1.25 15.61 -15.73
C CYS A 58 -1.07 14.73 -16.98
N LEU A 59 0.10 14.80 -17.60
CA LEU A 59 0.41 14.01 -18.80
C LEU A 59 0.40 12.50 -18.49
N ILE A 60 0.97 12.07 -17.37
CA ILE A 60 0.96 10.67 -16.93
C ILE A 60 -0.49 10.18 -16.76
N ARG A 61 -1.37 11.00 -16.17
CA ARG A 61 -2.78 10.63 -16.01
C ARG A 61 -3.45 10.36 -17.35
N GLU A 62 -3.21 11.19 -18.35
CA GLU A 62 -3.78 10.99 -19.70
C GLU A 62 -3.25 9.72 -20.37
N LEU A 63 -1.95 9.44 -20.21
CA LEU A 63 -1.30 8.26 -20.80
C LEU A 63 -1.64 6.94 -20.08
N LEU A 64 -2.10 6.99 -18.84
CA LEU A 64 -2.52 5.80 -18.11
C LEU A 64 -3.77 5.19 -18.73
N SER A 65 -3.83 3.87 -18.82
CA SER A 65 -5.06 3.14 -19.12
C SER A 65 -6.10 3.36 -18.00
N ASP A 66 -7.38 3.11 -18.27
CA ASP A 66 -8.46 3.27 -17.27
C ASP A 66 -8.29 2.36 -16.05
N LYS A 67 -7.56 1.24 -16.21
CA LYS A 67 -7.17 0.33 -15.12
C LYS A 67 -5.80 0.65 -14.52
N GLY A 68 -5.17 1.73 -14.97
CA GLY A 68 -3.83 2.13 -14.57
C GLY A 68 -3.76 2.73 -13.16
N SER A 69 -2.57 2.72 -12.61
CA SER A 69 -2.25 3.30 -11.31
C SER A 69 -0.90 3.99 -11.34
N ILE A 70 -0.68 4.88 -10.40
CA ILE A 70 0.58 5.61 -10.23
C ILE A 70 1.06 5.52 -8.79
N TYR A 71 2.36 5.36 -8.63
CA TYR A 71 3.08 5.46 -7.36
C TYR A 71 4.04 6.64 -7.45
N VAL A 72 3.88 7.63 -6.59
CA VAL A 72 4.72 8.84 -6.57
C VAL A 72 5.54 8.84 -5.31
N HIS A 73 6.84 8.60 -5.45
CA HIS A 73 7.79 8.59 -4.35
C HIS A 73 8.30 10.00 -4.08
N LEU A 74 8.16 10.45 -2.84
CA LEU A 74 8.42 11.82 -2.42
C LEU A 74 9.09 11.84 -1.05
N ASP A 75 9.94 12.81 -0.85
CA ASP A 75 10.45 13.13 0.48
C ASP A 75 9.46 14.02 1.27
N TRP A 76 9.78 14.26 2.53
CA TRP A 76 8.95 15.03 3.45
C TRP A 76 8.78 16.51 3.08
N HIS A 77 9.69 17.10 2.24
CA HIS A 77 9.62 18.52 1.89
C HIS A 77 8.40 18.84 1.01
N VAL A 78 8.09 17.95 0.08
CA VAL A 78 7.11 18.21 -0.98
C VAL A 78 5.91 17.28 -1.00
N SER A 79 5.95 16.17 -0.24
CA SER A 79 4.89 15.12 -0.28
C SER A 79 3.50 15.68 -0.04
N HIS A 80 3.34 16.59 0.91
CA HIS A 80 2.03 17.19 1.25
C HIS A 80 1.46 18.04 0.10
N TYR A 81 2.30 18.84 -0.56
CA TYR A 81 1.88 19.70 -1.67
C TYR A 81 1.56 18.88 -2.92
N VAL A 82 2.38 17.87 -3.21
CA VAL A 82 2.14 16.97 -4.34
C VAL A 82 0.88 16.13 -4.11
N LYS A 83 0.59 15.72 -2.86
CA LYS A 83 -0.68 15.04 -2.52
C LYS A 83 -1.90 15.86 -2.90
N ILE A 84 -1.90 17.17 -2.60
CA ILE A 84 -3.01 18.05 -2.94
C ILE A 84 -3.12 18.21 -4.48
N ALA A 85 -1.98 18.34 -5.17
CA ALA A 85 -1.98 18.40 -6.63
C ALA A 85 -2.51 17.11 -7.26
N LEU A 86 -2.15 15.94 -6.72
CA LEU A 86 -2.66 14.65 -7.17
C LEU A 86 -4.17 14.50 -6.92
N ASP A 87 -4.70 15.02 -5.82
CA ASP A 87 -6.14 15.05 -5.56
C ASP A 87 -6.88 15.83 -6.65
N GLU A 88 -6.34 16.98 -7.10
CA GLU A 88 -6.91 17.78 -8.18
C GLU A 88 -6.76 17.15 -9.57
N ILE A 89 -5.70 16.39 -9.79
CA ILE A 89 -5.42 15.75 -11.08
C ILE A 89 -6.17 14.43 -11.23
N PHE A 90 -6.07 13.55 -10.25
CA PHE A 90 -6.61 12.18 -10.30
C PHE A 90 -8.01 12.05 -9.69
N GLY A 91 -8.44 13.01 -8.86
CA GLY A 91 -9.60 12.92 -8.01
C GLY A 91 -9.27 12.34 -6.63
N ARG A 92 -9.77 12.97 -5.58
CA ARG A 92 -9.55 12.55 -4.19
C ARG A 92 -10.05 11.14 -3.91
N GLU A 93 -11.13 10.73 -4.56
CA GLU A 93 -11.73 9.39 -4.46
C GLU A 93 -10.84 8.29 -5.03
N ASN A 94 -9.89 8.64 -5.88
CA ASN A 94 -8.92 7.71 -6.47
C ASN A 94 -7.62 7.58 -5.68
N PHE A 95 -7.50 8.29 -4.55
CA PHE A 95 -6.43 8.06 -3.59
C PHE A 95 -6.63 6.73 -2.89
N ARG A 96 -5.63 5.86 -2.94
CA ARG A 96 -5.70 4.52 -2.34
C ARG A 96 -4.96 4.45 -1.03
N ASN A 97 -3.69 4.83 -1.03
CA ASN A 97 -2.85 4.75 0.17
C ASN A 97 -1.71 5.77 0.13
N GLU A 98 -1.27 6.18 1.30
CA GLU A 98 0.08 6.62 1.55
C GLU A 98 0.87 5.43 2.10
N ILE A 99 1.96 5.09 1.44
CA ILE A 99 2.90 4.05 1.86
C ILE A 99 4.09 4.76 2.49
N VAL A 100 4.39 4.41 3.72
CA VAL A 100 5.56 4.91 4.44
C VAL A 100 6.71 3.94 4.21
N TRP A 101 7.72 4.39 3.48
CA TRP A 101 8.90 3.60 3.20
C TRP A 101 10.06 3.97 4.11
N LYS A 102 10.50 3.00 4.93
CA LYS A 102 11.66 3.16 5.79
C LYS A 102 12.94 3.10 4.97
N ARG A 103 13.49 4.27 4.62
CA ARG A 103 14.68 4.45 3.80
C ARG A 103 15.98 4.12 4.53
N SER A 104 16.08 4.46 5.80
CA SER A 104 17.32 4.33 6.59
C SER A 104 17.00 4.08 8.07
N ASP A 105 18.02 3.76 8.84
CA ASP A 105 17.92 3.81 10.31
C ASP A 105 18.25 5.23 10.80
N ALA A 106 17.84 5.53 12.05
CA ALA A 106 18.14 6.80 12.68
C ALA A 106 19.66 7.02 12.74
N LYS A 107 20.08 8.21 12.30
CA LYS A 107 21.47 8.63 12.38
C LYS A 107 21.64 9.55 13.58
N GLY A 108 22.88 9.70 14.07
CA GLY A 108 23.19 10.44 15.28
C GLY A 108 23.07 11.96 15.20
N ASP A 109 22.14 12.49 14.39
CA ASP A 109 21.93 13.94 14.24
C ASP A 109 21.59 14.62 15.58
N ALA A 110 20.97 13.89 16.50
CA ALA A 110 20.69 14.38 17.86
C ALA A 110 21.98 14.68 18.65
N ALA A 111 23.04 13.91 18.43
CA ALA A 111 24.34 14.15 19.06
C ALA A 111 25.02 15.43 18.54
N GLN A 112 24.57 15.96 17.39
CA GLN A 112 25.06 17.20 16.78
C GLN A 112 24.17 18.42 17.10
N GLY A 113 23.27 18.30 18.10
CA GLY A 113 22.42 19.40 18.56
C GLY A 113 21.17 19.66 17.71
N SER A 114 20.75 18.72 16.86
CA SER A 114 19.51 18.85 16.11
C SER A 114 18.29 18.84 17.05
N LYS A 115 17.30 19.71 16.75
CA LYS A 115 16.05 19.84 17.52
C LYS A 115 14.88 19.13 16.82
N HIS A 116 15.13 18.06 16.08
CA HIS A 116 14.13 17.28 15.39
C HIS A 116 14.46 15.79 15.43
N TYR A 117 13.46 14.96 15.20
CA TYR A 117 13.66 13.52 15.03
C TYR A 117 14.38 13.20 13.73
N SER A 118 15.17 12.12 13.71
CA SER A 118 15.84 11.66 12.50
C SER A 118 14.84 11.29 11.42
N ARG A 119 15.04 11.78 10.21
CA ARG A 119 14.18 11.53 9.04
C ARG A 119 14.60 10.25 8.37
N ILE A 120 13.92 9.17 8.70
CA ILE A 120 14.26 7.81 8.29
C ILE A 120 13.34 7.25 7.22
N GLN A 121 12.33 8.01 6.80
CA GLN A 121 11.27 7.56 5.91
C GLN A 121 11.03 8.55 4.76
N ASP A 122 10.48 8.03 3.68
CA ASP A 122 9.88 8.77 2.60
C ASP A 122 8.43 8.31 2.41
N SER A 123 7.61 9.13 1.74
CA SER A 123 6.21 8.81 1.40
C SER A 123 6.10 8.36 -0.04
N ILE A 124 5.30 7.32 -0.29
CA ILE A 124 4.90 6.90 -1.62
C ILE A 124 3.38 7.03 -1.70
N LEU A 125 2.91 7.95 -2.53
CA LEU A 125 1.48 8.19 -2.75
C LEU A 125 0.98 7.28 -3.85
N TYR A 126 -0.04 6.48 -3.55
CA TYR A 126 -0.65 5.54 -4.48
C TYR A 126 -2.03 6.04 -4.91
N PHE A 127 -2.19 6.27 -6.21
CA PHE A 127 -3.43 6.64 -6.87
C PHE A 127 -3.77 5.68 -7.99
N THR A 128 -5.06 5.57 -8.29
CA THR A 128 -5.56 4.89 -9.49
C THR A 128 -6.14 5.91 -10.45
N LYS A 129 -6.23 5.59 -11.75
CA LYS A 129 -6.93 6.46 -12.72
C LYS A 129 -8.43 6.45 -12.50
N GLY A 130 -8.99 5.33 -12.05
CA GLY A 130 -10.41 5.15 -11.77
C GLY A 130 -10.68 4.01 -10.79
N GLU A 131 -11.95 3.70 -10.53
CA GLU A 131 -12.37 2.69 -9.57
C GLU A 131 -11.98 1.25 -9.97
N GLN A 132 -11.98 0.94 -11.26
CA GLN A 132 -11.71 -0.40 -11.80
C GLN A 132 -10.23 -0.67 -12.03
N ALA A 133 -9.36 -0.03 -11.25
CA ALA A 133 -7.93 -0.24 -11.39
C ALA A 133 -7.53 -1.70 -11.15
N PHE A 134 -6.52 -2.16 -11.90
CA PHE A 134 -5.94 -3.48 -11.67
C PHE A 134 -5.26 -3.53 -10.31
N TRP A 135 -5.63 -4.53 -9.52
CA TRP A 135 -5.02 -4.79 -8.22
C TRP A 135 -4.60 -6.24 -8.10
N ASN A 136 -3.32 -6.45 -7.83
CA ASN A 136 -2.75 -7.75 -7.49
C ASN A 136 -2.10 -7.67 -6.10
N PRO A 137 -2.72 -8.26 -5.05
CA PRO A 137 -2.19 -8.18 -3.70
C PRO A 137 -0.83 -8.89 -3.61
N LEU A 138 0.14 -8.19 -3.04
CA LEU A 138 1.46 -8.75 -2.78
C LEU A 138 1.50 -9.40 -1.40
N TYR A 139 2.23 -10.50 -1.30
CA TYR A 139 2.46 -11.24 -0.06
C TYR A 139 3.95 -11.45 0.17
N VAL A 140 4.37 -11.36 1.43
CA VAL A 140 5.70 -11.77 1.85
C VAL A 140 5.61 -13.10 2.58
N PRO A 141 6.59 -14.00 2.43
CA PRO A 141 6.60 -15.27 3.15
C PRO A 141 6.51 -15.05 4.67
N LEU A 142 5.85 -15.97 5.34
CA LEU A 142 5.84 -15.99 6.81
C LEU A 142 7.28 -16.14 7.33
N SER A 143 7.64 -15.38 8.37
CA SER A 143 8.92 -15.59 9.01
C SER A 143 8.98 -16.97 9.66
N LYS A 144 10.19 -17.52 9.75
CA LYS A 144 10.40 -18.82 10.41
C LYS A 144 9.91 -18.81 11.85
N GLU A 145 10.20 -17.73 12.57
CA GLU A 145 9.79 -17.53 13.97
C GLU A 145 8.28 -17.55 14.12
N TYR A 146 7.56 -16.88 13.19
CA TYR A 146 6.10 -16.91 13.16
C TYR A 146 5.58 -18.32 12.86
N ALA A 147 6.12 -18.96 11.83
CA ALA A 147 5.72 -20.31 11.46
C ALA A 147 5.95 -21.30 12.63
N ASP A 148 7.09 -21.20 13.31
CA ASP A 148 7.42 -22.07 14.45
C ASP A 148 6.56 -21.79 15.68
N SER A 149 6.15 -20.53 15.89
CA SER A 149 5.32 -20.13 17.02
C SER A 149 3.84 -20.50 16.86
N PHE A 150 3.30 -20.41 15.67
CA PHE A 150 1.86 -20.55 15.43
C PHE A 150 1.47 -21.88 14.80
N TYR A 151 2.27 -22.46 13.88
CA TYR A 151 1.98 -23.71 13.20
C TYR A 151 2.62 -24.89 13.94
N ARG A 152 2.17 -25.12 15.18
CA ARG A 152 2.77 -26.10 16.11
C ARG A 152 2.24 -27.51 15.93
N HIS A 153 1.05 -27.66 15.35
CA HIS A 153 0.45 -28.97 15.13
C HIS A 153 1.01 -29.61 13.87
N ARG A 154 1.05 -30.94 13.86
CA ARG A 154 1.47 -31.72 12.69
C ARG A 154 0.49 -32.86 12.48
N ASP A 155 0.22 -33.14 11.22
CA ASP A 155 -0.48 -34.34 10.81
C ASP A 155 0.50 -35.52 10.68
N PRO A 156 0.01 -36.77 10.60
CA PRO A 156 0.87 -37.94 10.39
C PRO A 156 1.75 -37.85 9.16
N ASP A 157 1.33 -37.14 8.12
CA ASP A 157 2.11 -36.87 6.90
C ASP A 157 3.15 -35.75 7.06
N GLY A 158 3.28 -35.18 8.25
CA GLY A 158 4.23 -34.14 8.61
C GLY A 158 3.78 -32.71 8.31
N LYS A 159 2.62 -32.48 7.66
CA LYS A 159 2.12 -31.15 7.36
C LYS A 159 1.83 -30.35 8.62
N ARG A 160 2.35 -29.14 8.66
CA ARG A 160 2.18 -28.25 9.81
C ARG A 160 0.89 -27.43 9.65
N TRP A 161 0.17 -27.27 10.78
CA TRP A 161 -1.05 -26.49 10.79
C TRP A 161 -1.25 -25.72 12.12
N LYS A 162 -2.17 -24.75 12.07
CA LYS A 162 -2.63 -23.99 13.23
C LYS A 162 -4.14 -23.97 13.30
N LEU A 163 -4.67 -23.65 14.49
CA LEU A 163 -6.08 -23.32 14.68
C LEU A 163 -6.32 -21.83 14.48
N GLU A 164 -7.36 -21.49 13.77
CA GLU A 164 -7.78 -20.12 13.53
C GLU A 164 -9.26 -19.92 13.91
N ASN A 165 -9.53 -18.80 14.55
CA ASN A 165 -10.88 -18.44 14.98
C ASN A 165 -11.81 -18.26 13.77
N MET A 166 -13.02 -18.85 13.86
CA MET A 166 -14.04 -18.80 12.81
C MET A 166 -15.19 -17.83 13.14
N LEU A 167 -15.14 -17.15 14.28
CA LEU A 167 -16.18 -16.20 14.66
C LEU A 167 -16.15 -14.97 13.75
N GLY A 168 -17.33 -14.47 13.42
CA GLY A 168 -17.49 -13.25 12.64
C GLY A 168 -17.14 -12.01 13.47
N PRO A 169 -16.22 -11.14 12.96
CA PRO A 169 -15.85 -9.92 13.68
C PRO A 169 -17.09 -9.05 13.93
N GLY A 170 -17.29 -8.60 15.17
CA GLY A 170 -18.46 -7.80 15.58
C GLY A 170 -19.77 -8.59 15.71
N GLY A 171 -19.73 -9.92 15.57
CA GLY A 171 -20.88 -10.79 15.82
C GLY A 171 -22.04 -10.58 14.88
N ALA A 172 -23.26 -10.96 15.31
CA ALA A 172 -24.50 -10.84 14.55
C ALA A 172 -24.83 -9.37 14.19
N ALA A 173 -24.50 -8.42 15.03
CA ALA A 173 -24.76 -7.00 14.80
C ALA A 173 -24.04 -6.43 13.55
N LYS A 174 -23.00 -7.10 13.07
CA LYS A 174 -22.28 -6.77 11.82
C LYS A 174 -22.72 -7.64 10.63
N GLY A 175 -23.89 -8.28 10.73
CA GLY A 175 -24.46 -9.08 9.64
C GLY A 175 -23.84 -10.48 9.48
N ASN A 176 -23.01 -10.92 10.44
CA ASN A 176 -22.49 -12.27 10.39
C ASN A 176 -23.60 -13.29 10.65
N PRO A 177 -23.70 -14.39 9.86
CA PRO A 177 -24.78 -15.37 9.99
C PRO A 177 -24.64 -16.14 11.31
N VAL A 178 -25.78 -16.30 11.99
CA VAL A 178 -25.89 -17.05 13.23
C VAL A 178 -26.49 -18.42 12.98
N TYR A 179 -25.75 -19.47 13.33
CA TYR A 179 -26.22 -20.86 13.22
C TYR A 179 -25.38 -21.79 14.10
N GLU A 180 -25.85 -23.02 14.22
CA GLU A 180 -25.17 -24.04 15.01
C GLU A 180 -24.09 -24.76 14.19
N VAL A 181 -22.92 -24.99 14.81
CA VAL A 181 -21.81 -25.83 14.32
C VAL A 181 -21.31 -26.70 15.46
N MET A 182 -21.35 -28.00 15.31
CA MET A 182 -20.88 -28.99 16.32
C MET A 182 -21.43 -28.72 17.74
N GLY A 183 -22.75 -28.41 17.81
CA GLY A 183 -23.44 -28.12 19.08
C GLY A 183 -23.21 -26.70 19.62
N VAL A 184 -22.55 -25.83 18.89
CA VAL A 184 -22.24 -24.45 19.33
C VAL A 184 -22.88 -23.43 18.41
N THR A 185 -23.83 -22.64 18.91
CA THR A 185 -24.46 -21.55 18.16
C THR A 185 -23.69 -20.24 18.36
N ARG A 186 -23.15 -19.68 17.28
CA ARG A 186 -22.41 -18.40 17.27
C ARG A 186 -22.65 -17.65 15.94
N ALA A 187 -22.24 -16.39 15.92
CA ALA A 187 -22.12 -15.62 14.69
C ALA A 187 -20.80 -15.97 13.99
N TRP A 188 -20.90 -16.60 12.82
CA TRP A 188 -19.75 -17.12 12.09
C TRP A 188 -19.34 -16.19 10.95
N ARG A 189 -18.03 -16.18 10.60
CA ARG A 189 -17.50 -15.42 9.45
C ARG A 189 -17.84 -16.06 8.09
N TYR A 190 -18.31 -17.30 8.10
CA TYR A 190 -18.60 -18.08 6.89
C TYR A 190 -20.10 -18.32 6.76
N SER A 191 -20.59 -18.37 5.51
CA SER A 191 -21.94 -18.88 5.26
C SER A 191 -22.06 -20.35 5.65
N LYS A 192 -23.30 -20.84 5.83
CA LYS A 192 -23.56 -22.26 6.16
C LYS A 192 -22.96 -23.22 5.12
N GLU A 193 -23.07 -22.88 3.84
CA GLU A 193 -22.55 -23.68 2.72
C GLU A 193 -21.02 -23.77 2.77
N ARG A 194 -20.35 -22.64 3.04
CA ARG A 194 -18.90 -22.61 3.17
C ARG A 194 -18.45 -23.37 4.41
N MET A 195 -19.16 -23.22 5.53
CA MET A 195 -18.87 -23.97 6.77
C MET A 195 -19.00 -25.48 6.55
N LYS A 196 -20.06 -25.91 5.88
CA LYS A 196 -20.26 -27.33 5.55
C LYS A 196 -19.09 -27.87 4.73
N LYS A 197 -18.66 -27.16 3.69
CA LYS A 197 -17.49 -27.56 2.89
C LYS A 197 -16.22 -27.71 3.74
N LEU A 198 -16.01 -26.84 4.72
CA LEU A 198 -14.86 -26.95 5.63
C LEU A 198 -14.98 -28.15 6.58
N MET A 199 -16.19 -28.45 7.06
CA MET A 199 -16.47 -29.62 7.88
C MET A 199 -16.26 -30.93 7.10
N ASP A 200 -16.81 -31.01 5.88
CA ASP A 200 -16.69 -32.17 4.99
C ASP A 200 -15.21 -32.42 4.61
N ALA A 201 -14.40 -31.38 4.54
CA ALA A 201 -12.97 -31.45 4.32
C ALA A 201 -12.14 -31.76 5.59
N GLY A 202 -12.76 -31.96 6.76
CA GLY A 202 -12.07 -32.19 8.03
C GLY A 202 -11.25 -31.01 8.54
N LEU A 203 -11.59 -29.80 8.09
CA LEU A 203 -10.87 -28.57 8.43
C LEU A 203 -11.52 -27.78 9.59
N VAL A 204 -12.54 -28.31 10.22
CA VAL A 204 -13.18 -27.75 11.43
C VAL A 204 -12.91 -28.67 12.60
N ILE A 205 -12.26 -28.16 13.62
CA ILE A 205 -11.84 -28.91 14.79
C ILE A 205 -12.44 -28.29 16.05
N GLN A 206 -13.03 -29.13 16.88
CA GLN A 206 -13.45 -28.78 18.24
C GLN A 206 -12.47 -29.44 19.21
N THR A 207 -11.72 -28.65 19.95
CA THR A 207 -10.66 -29.17 20.85
C THR A 207 -11.21 -29.98 22.03
N ASN A 208 -12.39 -29.59 22.53
CA ASN A 208 -13.15 -30.34 23.53
C ASN A 208 -14.64 -30.20 23.18
N PRO A 209 -15.49 -31.17 23.51
CA PRO A 209 -16.92 -31.08 23.33
C PRO A 209 -17.49 -29.79 23.94
N GLY A 210 -18.33 -29.07 23.18
CA GLY A 210 -18.93 -27.80 23.57
C GLY A 210 -18.03 -26.56 23.48
N THR A 211 -16.75 -26.70 23.15
CA THR A 211 -15.90 -25.52 22.85
C THR A 211 -16.19 -24.96 21.46
N VAL A 212 -15.86 -23.69 21.24
CA VAL A 212 -16.05 -23.06 19.93
C VAL A 212 -15.18 -23.76 18.88
N PRO A 213 -15.76 -24.30 17.80
CA PRO A 213 -15.01 -24.88 16.72
C PRO A 213 -14.05 -23.88 16.06
N MET A 214 -12.88 -24.37 15.68
CA MET A 214 -11.81 -23.58 15.06
C MET A 214 -11.42 -24.17 13.70
N GLN A 215 -10.94 -23.34 12.79
CA GLN A 215 -10.48 -23.79 11.50
C GLN A 215 -9.03 -24.27 11.57
N LYS A 216 -8.80 -25.47 11.06
CA LYS A 216 -7.47 -26.00 10.76
C LYS A 216 -6.93 -25.34 9.51
N LYS A 217 -5.77 -24.65 9.62
CA LYS A 217 -5.09 -24.03 8.48
C LYS A 217 -3.68 -24.56 8.35
N TYR A 218 -3.36 -25.08 7.17
CA TYR A 218 -2.02 -25.58 6.87
C TYR A 218 -1.06 -24.43 6.55
N LEU A 219 0.21 -24.64 6.90
CA LEU A 219 1.28 -23.69 6.60
C LEU A 219 1.51 -23.58 5.08
N ASP A 220 1.46 -24.72 4.39
CA ASP A 220 1.71 -24.82 2.95
C ASP A 220 0.63 -24.11 2.09
N ASP A 221 -0.59 -23.97 2.64
CA ASP A 221 -1.68 -23.23 2.01
C ASP A 221 -1.60 -21.70 2.25
N SER A 222 -0.63 -21.27 3.08
CA SER A 222 -0.50 -19.85 3.42
C SER A 222 0.17 -19.07 2.29
N LYS A 223 -0.51 -18.06 1.79
CA LYS A 223 0.10 -17.09 0.86
C LYS A 223 1.16 -16.20 1.53
N GLY A 224 1.32 -16.28 2.85
CA GLY A 224 2.13 -15.36 3.62
C GLY A 224 1.33 -14.20 4.23
N VAL A 225 2.02 -13.12 4.57
CA VAL A 225 1.43 -11.88 5.08
C VAL A 225 1.23 -10.90 3.94
N GLN A 226 0.02 -10.39 3.78
CA GLN A 226 -0.23 -9.34 2.78
C GLN A 226 0.59 -8.09 3.12
N VAL A 227 1.23 -7.52 2.10
CA VAL A 227 2.00 -6.28 2.23
C VAL A 227 1.07 -5.14 2.61
N GLY A 228 1.37 -4.44 3.69
CA GLY A 228 0.66 -3.26 4.17
C GLY A 228 1.29 -1.95 3.67
N THR A 229 0.93 -0.85 4.32
CA THR A 229 1.44 0.50 3.97
C THR A 229 2.74 0.87 4.67
N TRP A 230 3.27 0.02 5.53
CA TRP A 230 4.58 0.18 6.14
C TRP A 230 5.59 -0.71 5.42
N TRP A 231 6.54 -0.08 4.72
CA TRP A 231 7.60 -0.78 3.98
C TRP A 231 8.93 -0.56 4.68
N ASP A 232 9.48 -1.61 5.23
CA ASP A 232 10.80 -1.61 5.89
C ASP A 232 11.76 -2.62 5.24
N ASP A 233 11.55 -2.90 3.96
CA ASP A 233 12.42 -3.73 3.17
C ASP A 233 13.83 -3.15 3.21
N ARG A 234 14.67 -3.75 3.99
CA ARG A 234 16.05 -3.32 4.27
C ARG A 234 16.98 -3.49 3.07
N GLY A 235 16.41 -3.73 1.89
CA GLY A 235 17.17 -3.92 0.65
C GLY A 235 17.87 -2.68 0.13
N THR A 236 17.47 -1.49 0.60
CA THR A 236 17.86 -0.25 -0.08
C THR A 236 18.86 0.60 0.63
N GLY A 237 19.52 0.17 1.66
CA GLY A 237 20.39 1.26 1.96
C GLY A 237 21.34 1.22 3.07
N SER A 238 21.76 0.23 3.64
CA SER A 238 22.98 0.28 4.48
C SER A 238 23.52 -1.09 4.87
N LYS A 239 22.87 -2.14 4.50
CA LYS A 239 23.51 -3.45 4.58
C LYS A 239 24.12 -3.71 3.21
N LYS A 240 25.44 -3.56 3.11
CA LYS A 240 26.24 -4.09 2.01
C LYS A 240 25.67 -5.46 1.66
N ALA A 241 25.20 -5.64 0.42
CA ALA A 241 24.90 -6.95 -0.08
C ALA A 241 25.99 -7.91 0.36
N PRO A 242 25.68 -9.12 0.83
CA PRO A 242 26.72 -10.06 1.19
C PRO A 242 27.65 -10.16 -0.02
N ARG A 243 28.91 -9.80 0.16
CA ARG A 243 29.92 -9.98 -0.89
C ARG A 243 29.85 -11.45 -1.25
N LYS A 244 29.44 -11.74 -2.49
CA LYS A 244 29.55 -13.10 -3.03
C LYS A 244 31.01 -13.51 -2.75
N GLY A 245 31.18 -14.50 -1.90
CA GLY A 245 32.49 -15.04 -1.63
C GLY A 245 33.14 -15.40 -2.96
N LYS A 246 34.34 -14.92 -3.16
CA LYS A 246 35.18 -15.46 -4.21
C LYS A 246 35.39 -16.93 -3.83
N VAL A 247 34.89 -17.80 -4.67
CA VAL A 247 35.35 -19.18 -4.76
C VAL A 247 36.72 -19.17 -5.40
#